data_50fb811858704e051ca695ab19e57fb8
#
_entry.id   50fb811858704e051ca695ab19e57fb8
#
_cell.length_a   1.000
_cell.length_b   1.000
_cell.length_c   1.000
_cell.angle_alpha   90.00
_cell.angle_beta   90.00
_cell.angle_gamma   90.00
#
_symmetry.space_group_name_H-M   'P 1'
#
loop_
_entity.id
_entity.type
_entity.pdbx_description
1 polymer ?
#
loop_
_entity_poly.entity_id
_entity_poly.type
_entity_poly.pdbx_seq_one_letter_code
_entity_poly.pdbx_strand_id
1 'polypeptide(L)'
;MSTNLMKNSSTGSIDGIARSVRVLVVDNDIVHARTMGEGLERLGYKVTVAGGGNEGAEQLEQDPFDVVVTDLMMNDIGGLEILKLAKESSVETEVIVVTGHGTVPSAVEAMQQGAFTYLQKPLELTKLRVAVEKASAGVRLRLQNLELNRRLDERFGFEGVVGSSTQMR
;
A
#
# COMPACT_ATOMS: atom_id res chain seq x y z
N MET A 1 -13.40 -21.67 -31.78
CA MET A 1 -14.12 -21.46 -30.52
C MET A 1 -13.29 -21.73 -29.25
N SER A 2 -12.13 -22.30 -29.38
CA SER A 2 -11.27 -22.63 -28.22
C SER A 2 -10.17 -21.59 -27.94
N THR A 3 -10.11 -20.51 -28.69
CA THR A 3 -9.05 -19.50 -28.56
C THR A 3 -9.28 -18.45 -27.48
N ASN A 4 -10.46 -18.42 -26.89
CA ASN A 4 -10.80 -17.41 -25.87
C ASN A 4 -10.44 -17.81 -24.43
N LEU A 5 -10.12 -19.08 -24.21
CA LEU A 5 -9.82 -19.58 -22.86
C LEU A 5 -8.37 -19.41 -22.43
N MET A 6 -7.45 -19.20 -23.40
CA MET A 6 -6.02 -19.09 -23.10
C MET A 6 -5.54 -17.66 -22.78
N LYS A 7 -6.34 -16.65 -23.07
CA LYS A 7 -5.97 -15.24 -22.81
C LYS A 7 -6.22 -14.77 -21.38
N ASN A 8 -6.95 -15.53 -20.59
CA ASN A 8 -7.33 -15.11 -19.24
C ASN A 8 -6.46 -15.63 -18.12
N SER A 9 -5.53 -16.53 -18.40
CA SER A 9 -4.78 -17.18 -17.32
C SER A 9 -3.50 -16.46 -16.89
N SER A 10 -2.95 -15.58 -17.71
CA SER A 10 -1.73 -14.87 -17.35
C SER A 10 -1.97 -13.48 -16.77
N THR A 11 -3.11 -12.87 -17.07
CA THR A 11 -3.48 -11.57 -16.53
C THR A 11 -4.13 -11.66 -15.15
N GLY A 12 -4.72 -12.80 -14.83
CA GLY A 12 -5.49 -12.98 -13.60
C GLY A 12 -4.67 -12.96 -12.31
N SER A 13 -3.39 -13.34 -12.36
CA SER A 13 -2.59 -13.40 -11.12
C SER A 13 -2.02 -12.04 -10.71
N ILE A 14 -1.66 -11.20 -11.68
CA ILE A 14 -1.14 -9.86 -11.38
C ILE A 14 -2.28 -8.96 -10.91
N ASP A 15 -3.43 -9.03 -11.58
CA ASP A 15 -4.62 -8.29 -11.18
C ASP A 15 -5.11 -8.73 -9.78
N GLY A 16 -5.03 -10.02 -9.48
CA GLY A 16 -5.39 -10.55 -8.17
C GLY A 16 -4.46 -10.06 -7.06
N ILE A 17 -3.17 -9.93 -7.34
CA ILE A 17 -2.18 -9.41 -6.38
C ILE A 17 -2.42 -7.92 -6.14
N ALA A 18 -2.64 -7.12 -7.20
CA ALA A 18 -2.94 -5.71 -7.07
C ALA A 18 -4.22 -5.48 -6.26
N ARG A 19 -5.25 -6.28 -6.50
CA ARG A 19 -6.51 -6.22 -5.74
C ARG A 19 -6.35 -6.56 -4.26
N SER A 20 -5.31 -7.31 -3.91
CA SER A 20 -5.00 -7.65 -2.52
C SER A 20 -4.26 -6.52 -1.80
N VAL A 21 -3.67 -5.57 -2.52
CA VAL A 21 -2.99 -4.42 -1.93
C VAL A 21 -4.01 -3.37 -1.52
N ARG A 22 -4.00 -3.03 -0.25
CA ARG A 22 -4.94 -2.08 0.35
C ARG A 22 -4.25 -0.73 0.54
N VAL A 23 -4.88 0.31 0.00
CA VAL A 23 -4.35 1.68 0.01
C VAL A 23 -5.31 2.60 0.77
N LEU A 24 -4.78 3.36 1.70
CA LEU A 24 -5.51 4.44 2.37
C LEU A 24 -5.03 5.78 1.80
N VAL A 25 -5.96 6.60 1.35
CA VAL A 25 -5.66 7.96 0.87
C VAL A 25 -6.25 8.97 1.86
N VAL A 26 -5.41 9.82 2.42
CA VAL A 26 -5.79 10.83 3.42
C VAL A 26 -5.45 12.22 2.90
N ASP A 27 -6.45 13.06 2.74
CA ASP A 27 -6.29 14.45 2.31
C ASP A 27 -7.51 15.23 2.79
N ASN A 28 -7.29 16.41 3.40
CA ASN A 28 -8.40 17.27 3.84
C ASN A 28 -9.17 17.90 2.66
N ASP A 29 -8.62 17.89 1.47
CA ASP A 29 -9.36 18.15 0.25
C ASP A 29 -9.97 16.83 -0.25
N ILE A 30 -11.24 16.61 0.09
CA ILE A 30 -11.93 15.35 -0.22
C ILE A 30 -12.05 15.11 -1.73
N VAL A 31 -12.17 16.15 -2.52
CA VAL A 31 -12.24 16.02 -3.99
C VAL A 31 -10.91 15.47 -4.51
N HIS A 32 -9.80 16.02 -4.04
CA HIS A 32 -8.47 15.57 -4.42
C HIS A 32 -8.23 14.12 -3.95
N ALA A 33 -8.61 13.80 -2.73
CA ALA A 33 -8.51 12.43 -2.18
C ALA A 33 -9.29 11.42 -3.02
N ARG A 34 -10.52 11.76 -3.40
CA ARG A 34 -11.36 10.89 -4.25
C ARG A 34 -10.78 10.72 -5.64
N THR A 35 -10.26 11.78 -6.22
CA THR A 35 -9.63 11.71 -7.56
C THR A 35 -8.43 10.77 -7.55
N MET A 36 -7.58 10.89 -6.56
CA MET A 36 -6.44 9.97 -6.36
C MET A 36 -6.92 8.54 -6.15
N GLY A 37 -7.92 8.37 -5.28
CA GLY A 37 -8.47 7.06 -4.96
C GLY A 37 -9.06 6.36 -6.17
N GLU A 38 -9.86 7.07 -6.97
CA GLU A 38 -10.45 6.52 -8.19
C GLU A 38 -9.38 6.09 -9.20
N GLY A 39 -8.33 6.90 -9.34
CA GLY A 39 -7.22 6.56 -10.22
C GLY A 39 -6.51 5.28 -9.81
N LEU A 40 -6.31 5.07 -8.52
CA LEU A 40 -5.70 3.86 -7.98
C LEU A 40 -6.64 2.66 -8.08
N GLU A 41 -7.94 2.85 -7.86
CA GLU A 41 -8.92 1.77 -8.01
C GLU A 41 -8.96 1.21 -9.44
N ARG A 42 -8.82 2.08 -10.44
CA ARG A 42 -8.76 1.66 -11.84
C ARG A 42 -7.57 0.73 -12.13
N LEU A 43 -6.52 0.82 -11.32
CA LEU A 43 -5.34 -0.03 -11.42
C LEU A 43 -5.49 -1.35 -10.66
N GLY A 44 -6.60 -1.54 -9.95
CA GLY A 44 -6.90 -2.75 -9.22
C GLY A 44 -6.62 -2.70 -7.73
N TYR A 45 -6.14 -1.58 -7.20
CA TYR A 45 -5.93 -1.41 -5.75
C TYR A 45 -7.26 -1.30 -5.01
N LYS A 46 -7.28 -1.80 -3.79
CA LYS A 46 -8.42 -1.65 -2.89
C LYS A 46 -8.22 -0.38 -2.07
N VAL A 47 -8.96 0.67 -2.39
CA VAL A 47 -8.73 2.01 -1.86
C VAL A 47 -9.80 2.40 -0.84
N THR A 48 -9.36 2.97 0.28
CA THR A 48 -10.20 3.68 1.24
C THR A 48 -9.77 5.14 1.24
N VAL A 49 -10.72 6.05 1.19
CA VAL A 49 -10.47 7.50 1.17
C VAL A 49 -10.91 8.10 2.49
N ALA A 50 -10.04 8.91 3.09
CA ALA A 50 -10.33 9.67 4.31
C ALA A 50 -10.19 11.17 4.03
N GLY A 51 -11.17 11.94 4.45
CA GLY A 51 -11.26 13.38 4.20
C GLY A 51 -10.52 14.26 5.20
N GLY A 52 -9.62 13.68 6.00
CA GLY A 52 -8.83 14.41 6.98
C GLY A 52 -8.04 13.48 7.88
N GLY A 53 -7.19 14.04 8.71
CA GLY A 53 -6.29 13.28 9.57
C GLY A 53 -7.03 12.44 10.61
N ASN A 54 -8.07 12.95 11.25
CA ASN A 54 -8.84 12.19 12.23
C ASN A 54 -9.51 10.97 11.60
N GLU A 55 -10.11 11.14 10.44
CA GLU A 55 -10.72 10.04 9.70
C GLU A 55 -9.67 9.02 9.26
N GLY A 56 -8.52 9.48 8.81
CA GLY A 56 -7.39 8.62 8.45
C GLY A 56 -6.90 7.80 9.64
N ALA A 57 -6.76 8.42 10.80
CA ALA A 57 -6.37 7.74 12.04
C ALA A 57 -7.38 6.67 12.45
N GLU A 58 -8.67 6.97 12.35
CA GLU A 58 -9.74 6.00 12.61
C GLU A 58 -9.66 4.81 11.69
N GLN A 59 -9.42 5.04 10.40
CA GLN A 59 -9.28 3.97 9.42
C GLN A 59 -8.08 3.06 9.73
N LEU A 60 -6.97 3.65 10.16
CA LEU A 60 -5.78 2.88 10.55
C LEU A 60 -6.01 2.01 11.79
N GLU A 61 -6.89 2.43 12.68
CA GLU A 61 -7.28 1.61 13.85
C GLU A 61 -8.17 0.44 13.46
N GLN A 62 -9.06 0.65 12.48
CA GLN A 62 -10.08 -0.33 12.12
C GLN A 62 -9.58 -1.40 11.16
N ASP A 63 -8.73 -1.03 10.21
CA ASP A 63 -8.32 -1.90 9.12
C ASP A 63 -6.81 -1.86 8.87
N PRO A 64 -6.21 -2.96 8.44
CA PRO A 64 -4.82 -2.95 7.99
C PRO A 64 -4.71 -2.35 6.58
N PHE A 65 -3.67 -1.59 6.34
CA PHE A 65 -3.35 -1.04 5.03
C PHE A 65 -1.90 -1.36 4.67
N ASP A 66 -1.66 -1.61 3.40
CA ASP A 66 -0.32 -1.90 2.88
C ASP A 66 0.41 -0.63 2.48
N VAL A 67 -0.33 0.35 1.95
CA VAL A 67 0.20 1.64 1.52
C VAL A 67 -0.72 2.74 2.03
N VAL A 68 -0.14 3.80 2.56
CA VAL A 68 -0.87 5.01 2.97
C VAL A 68 -0.34 6.18 2.16
N VAL A 69 -1.24 6.91 1.51
CA VAL A 69 -0.93 8.17 0.83
C VAL A 69 -1.55 9.28 1.65
N THR A 70 -0.75 10.16 2.22
CA THR A 70 -1.26 11.21 3.10
C THR A 70 -0.73 12.58 2.73
N ASP A 71 -1.59 13.59 2.78
CA ASP A 71 -1.16 14.98 2.76
C ASP A 71 -0.37 15.27 4.05
N LEU A 72 0.65 16.10 3.95
CA LEU A 72 1.43 16.54 5.09
C LEU A 72 0.67 17.55 5.95
N MET A 73 0.01 18.50 5.31
CA MET A 73 -0.69 19.61 5.99
C MET A 73 -2.19 19.36 5.99
N MET A 74 -2.74 19.14 7.16
CA MET A 74 -4.17 18.95 7.38
C MET A 74 -4.62 19.76 8.59
N ASN A 75 -5.93 20.09 8.64
CA ASN A 75 -6.46 20.99 9.66
C ASN A 75 -6.48 20.39 11.06
N ASP A 76 -6.57 19.08 11.16
CA ASP A 76 -6.67 18.35 12.43
C ASP A 76 -5.35 17.63 12.77
N ILE A 77 -5.22 16.37 12.36
CA ILE A 77 -3.98 15.60 12.52
C ILE A 77 -3.15 15.75 11.23
N GLY A 78 -1.88 16.08 11.36
CA GLY A 78 -0.97 16.23 10.22
C GLY A 78 -0.48 14.89 9.66
N GLY A 79 0.11 14.96 8.47
CA GLY A 79 0.61 13.78 7.77
C GLY A 79 1.75 13.06 8.50
N LEU A 80 2.57 13.76 9.26
CA LEU A 80 3.64 13.14 10.07
C LEU A 80 3.05 12.28 11.18
N GLU A 81 1.95 12.70 11.77
CA GLU A 81 1.25 11.88 12.77
C GLU A 81 0.60 10.66 12.13
N ILE A 82 0.01 10.81 10.94
CA ILE A 82 -0.52 9.67 10.17
C ILE A 82 0.60 8.67 9.85
N LEU A 83 1.77 9.16 9.45
CA LEU A 83 2.96 8.33 9.21
C LEU A 83 3.33 7.53 10.46
N LYS A 84 3.38 8.18 11.60
CA LYS A 84 3.69 7.54 12.87
C LYS A 84 2.67 6.46 13.21
N LEU A 85 1.38 6.78 13.12
CA LEU A 85 0.29 5.82 13.40
C LEU A 85 0.32 4.63 12.45
N ALA A 86 0.59 4.85 11.17
CA ALA A 86 0.70 3.79 10.19
C ALA A 86 1.86 2.84 10.52
N LYS A 87 3.02 3.38 10.87
CA LYS A 87 4.19 2.57 11.25
C LYS A 87 4.02 1.85 12.58
N GLU A 88 3.29 2.43 13.52
CA GLU A 88 2.94 1.76 14.78
C GLU A 88 1.96 0.61 14.56
N SER A 89 1.04 0.77 13.60
CA SER A 89 0.08 -0.26 13.25
C SER A 89 0.76 -1.45 12.54
N SER A 90 1.70 -1.18 11.64
CA SER A 90 2.52 -2.20 11.00
C SER A 90 3.78 -1.57 10.41
N VAL A 91 4.95 -2.12 10.75
CA VAL A 91 6.24 -1.65 10.21
C VAL A 91 6.36 -1.89 8.70
N GLU A 92 5.57 -2.82 8.17
CA GLU A 92 5.55 -3.14 6.74
C GLU A 92 4.69 -2.19 5.92
N THR A 93 3.83 -1.40 6.56
CA THR A 93 3.02 -0.40 5.86
C THR A 93 3.92 0.70 5.32
N GLU A 94 3.84 0.94 4.02
CA GLU A 94 4.61 1.98 3.37
C GLU A 94 3.79 3.27 3.29
N VAL A 95 4.42 4.41 3.60
CA VAL A 95 3.72 5.70 3.63
C VAL A 95 4.33 6.65 2.60
N ILE A 96 3.47 7.19 1.75
CA ILE A 96 3.81 8.21 0.76
C ILE A 96 3.25 9.53 1.27
N VAL A 97 4.12 10.51 1.50
CA VAL A 97 3.72 11.84 1.96
C VAL A 97 3.62 12.79 0.77
N VAL A 98 2.49 13.48 0.65
CA VAL A 98 2.23 14.42 -0.44
C VAL A 98 1.97 15.79 0.16
N THR A 99 2.55 16.85 -0.41
CA THR A 99 2.34 18.20 0.11
C THR A 99 2.45 19.28 -0.95
N GLY A 100 1.65 20.33 -0.81
CA GLY A 100 1.74 21.54 -1.63
C GLY A 100 2.73 22.58 -1.10
N HIS A 101 3.13 22.45 0.16
CA HIS A 101 3.97 23.43 0.85
C HIS A 101 5.19 22.77 1.51
N GLY A 102 5.77 21.79 0.83
CA GLY A 102 6.92 21.08 1.37
C GLY A 102 8.17 21.94 1.41
N THR A 103 8.87 21.87 2.52
CA THR A 103 10.22 22.40 2.67
C THR A 103 11.21 21.26 2.72
N VAL A 104 12.49 21.54 2.47
CA VAL A 104 13.55 20.53 2.62
C VAL A 104 13.55 19.93 4.03
N PRO A 105 13.44 20.74 5.13
CA PRO A 105 13.35 20.16 6.47
C PRO A 105 12.16 19.23 6.68
N SER A 106 10.99 19.55 6.15
CA SER A 106 9.81 18.69 6.32
C SER A 106 9.93 17.38 5.53
N ALA A 107 10.54 17.42 4.36
CA ALA A 107 10.84 16.21 3.58
C ALA A 107 11.84 15.31 4.31
N VAL A 108 12.90 15.89 4.86
CA VAL A 108 13.91 15.15 5.64
C VAL A 108 13.27 14.51 6.87
N GLU A 109 12.42 15.24 7.58
CA GLU A 109 11.72 14.73 8.76
C GLU A 109 10.83 13.54 8.41
N ALA A 110 10.04 13.63 7.33
CA ALA A 110 9.21 12.54 6.86
C ALA A 110 10.04 11.30 6.54
N MET A 111 11.15 11.46 5.83
CA MET A 111 12.03 10.35 5.48
C MET A 111 12.71 9.75 6.73
N GLN A 112 13.10 10.55 7.69
CA GLN A 112 13.66 10.09 8.96
C GLN A 112 12.66 9.28 9.77
N GLN A 113 11.37 9.62 9.68
CA GLN A 113 10.30 8.91 10.38
C GLN A 113 9.84 7.65 9.63
N GLY A 114 10.43 7.34 8.50
CA GLY A 114 10.20 6.10 7.79
C GLY A 114 9.24 6.21 6.60
N ALA A 115 8.99 7.39 6.08
CA ALA A 115 8.22 7.55 4.84
C ALA A 115 8.93 6.84 3.70
N PHE A 116 8.15 6.19 2.84
CA PHE A 116 8.68 5.54 1.65
C PHE A 116 9.20 6.58 0.65
N THR A 117 8.41 7.61 0.41
CA THR A 117 8.78 8.72 -0.46
C THR A 117 7.96 9.97 -0.14
N TYR A 118 8.36 11.08 -0.71
CA TYR A 118 7.81 12.39 -0.52
C TYR A 118 7.53 13.01 -1.89
N LEU A 119 6.28 13.40 -2.14
CA LEU A 119 5.85 13.96 -3.43
C LEU A 119 5.30 15.37 -3.22
N GLN A 120 5.52 16.25 -4.19
CA GLN A 120 4.99 17.61 -4.18
C GLN A 120 3.75 17.75 -5.05
N LYS A 121 2.82 18.59 -4.61
CA LYS A 121 1.70 19.04 -5.44
C LYS A 121 2.17 20.16 -6.37
N PRO A 122 1.61 20.32 -7.54
CA PRO A 122 0.50 19.56 -8.12
C PRO A 122 0.94 18.12 -8.45
N LEU A 123 0.15 17.16 -7.99
CA LEU A 123 0.48 15.76 -8.13
C LEU A 123 -0.20 15.18 -9.37
N GLU A 124 0.61 14.71 -10.30
CA GLU A 124 0.12 13.97 -11.45
C GLU A 124 -0.19 12.54 -11.04
N LEU A 125 -1.31 12.02 -11.54
CA LEU A 125 -1.73 10.64 -11.25
C LEU A 125 -0.66 9.63 -11.66
N THR A 126 0.07 9.89 -12.73
CA THR A 126 1.18 9.04 -13.20
C THR A 126 2.29 8.92 -12.14
N LYS A 127 2.67 10.02 -11.51
CA LYS A 127 3.68 10.03 -10.45
C LYS A 127 3.20 9.27 -9.21
N LEU A 128 1.94 9.48 -8.83
CA LEU A 128 1.34 8.76 -7.72
C LEU A 128 1.30 7.26 -7.99
N ARG A 129 0.88 6.88 -9.19
CA ARG A 129 0.84 5.49 -9.61
C ARG A 129 2.21 4.81 -9.47
N VAL A 130 3.26 5.45 -9.99
CA VAL A 130 4.61 4.90 -9.91
C VAL A 130 5.06 4.75 -8.45
N ALA A 131 4.77 5.74 -7.60
CA ALA A 131 5.13 5.68 -6.19
C ALA A 131 4.40 4.55 -5.47
N VAL A 132 3.09 4.38 -5.72
CA VAL A 132 2.30 3.31 -5.13
C VAL A 132 2.75 1.94 -5.64
N GLU A 133 3.05 1.81 -6.93
CA GLU A 133 3.59 0.56 -7.48
C GLU A 133 4.92 0.17 -6.82
N LYS A 134 5.83 1.11 -6.63
CA LYS A 134 7.10 0.86 -5.95
C LYS A 134 6.90 0.51 -4.49
N ALA A 135 6.04 1.24 -3.79
CA ALA A 135 5.73 0.97 -2.38
C ALA A 135 5.09 -0.41 -2.20
N SER A 136 4.24 -0.82 -3.12
CA SER A 136 3.55 -2.11 -3.06
C SER A 136 4.37 -3.28 -3.59
N ALA A 137 5.55 -3.04 -4.16
CA ALA A 137 6.40 -4.12 -4.69
C ALA A 137 6.78 -5.13 -3.59
N GLY A 138 7.11 -4.66 -2.38
CA GLY A 138 7.39 -5.54 -1.24
C GLY A 138 6.18 -6.36 -0.81
N VAL A 139 4.99 -5.77 -0.85
CA VAL A 139 3.73 -6.45 -0.55
C VAL A 139 3.49 -7.56 -1.58
N ARG A 140 3.66 -7.25 -2.85
CA ARG A 140 3.49 -8.23 -3.94
C ARG A 140 4.45 -9.39 -3.81
N LEU A 141 5.72 -9.12 -3.51
CA LEU A 141 6.73 -10.17 -3.30
C LEU A 141 6.36 -11.05 -2.13
N ARG A 142 5.90 -10.48 -1.02
CA ARG A 142 5.46 -11.24 0.14
C ARG A 142 4.27 -12.14 -0.19
N LEU A 143 3.28 -11.61 -0.91
CA LEU A 143 2.11 -12.39 -1.32
C LEU A 143 2.50 -13.52 -2.27
N GLN A 144 3.43 -13.29 -3.21
CA GLN A 144 3.95 -14.32 -4.09
C GLN A 144 4.69 -15.40 -3.32
N ASN A 145 5.50 -15.03 -2.33
CA ASN A 145 6.20 -15.98 -1.47
C ASN A 145 5.24 -16.84 -0.65
N LEU A 146 4.19 -16.24 -0.11
CA LEU A 146 3.15 -16.97 0.62
C LEU A 146 2.44 -17.98 -0.29
N GLU A 147 2.13 -17.58 -1.51
CA GLU A 147 1.50 -18.47 -2.49
C GLU A 147 2.40 -19.62 -2.90
N LEU A 148 3.68 -19.36 -3.15
CA LEU A 148 4.66 -20.39 -3.47
C LEU A 148 4.86 -21.38 -2.30
N ASN A 149 4.95 -20.87 -1.08
CA ASN A 149 5.07 -21.69 0.12
C ASN A 149 3.82 -22.55 0.32
N ARG A 150 2.64 -22.00 0.08
CA ARG A 150 1.38 -22.73 0.12
C ARG A 150 1.37 -23.89 -0.88
N ARG A 151 1.80 -23.65 -2.09
CA ARG A 151 1.90 -24.68 -3.14
C ARG A 151 2.90 -25.76 -2.78
N LEU A 152 4.03 -25.39 -2.20
CA LEU A 152 5.03 -26.34 -1.74
C LEU A 152 4.49 -27.20 -0.58
N ASP A 153 3.79 -26.59 0.36
CA ASP A 153 3.16 -27.30 1.48
C ASP A 153 2.08 -28.27 1.00
N GLU A 154 1.29 -27.90 0.02
CA GLU A 154 0.32 -28.81 -0.60
C GLU A 154 0.98 -29.97 -1.31
N ARG A 155 2.10 -29.72 -1.98
CA ARG A 155 2.82 -30.72 -2.76
C ARG A 155 3.66 -31.66 -1.89
N PHE A 156 4.27 -31.16 -0.82
CA PHE A 156 5.17 -31.89 0.08
C PHE A 156 4.68 -31.89 1.54
N GLY A 157 3.40 -31.63 1.76
CA GLY A 157 2.81 -31.27 3.04
C GLY A 157 3.21 -32.15 4.21
N PHE A 158 3.27 -33.47 4.03
CA PHE A 158 3.63 -34.39 5.11
C PHE A 158 5.12 -34.35 5.42
N GLU A 159 5.95 -34.37 4.41
CA GLU A 159 7.42 -34.34 4.58
C GLU A 159 7.88 -32.94 5.00
N GLY A 160 7.25 -31.90 4.50
CA GLY A 160 7.54 -30.51 4.84
C GLY A 160 7.31 -30.18 6.30
N VAL A 161 6.27 -30.72 6.90
CA VAL A 161 5.96 -30.50 8.33
C VAL A 161 7.01 -31.13 9.22
N VAL A 162 7.46 -32.34 8.89
CA VAL A 162 8.49 -33.04 9.68
C VAL A 162 9.87 -32.40 9.48
N GLY A 163 10.21 -32.01 8.25
CA GLY A 163 11.48 -31.38 7.93
C GLY A 163 11.63 -29.97 8.50
N SER A 164 10.57 -29.17 8.48
CA SER A 164 10.61 -27.80 8.96
C SER A 164 10.80 -27.70 10.47
N SER A 165 10.27 -28.63 11.24
CA SER A 165 10.43 -28.60 12.70
C SER A 165 11.88 -28.86 13.14
N THR A 166 12.68 -29.58 12.35
CA THR A 166 14.09 -29.82 12.62
C THR A 166 15.01 -28.70 12.14
N GLN A 167 14.61 -27.97 11.16
CA GLN A 167 15.43 -26.90 10.54
C GLN A 167 15.28 -25.53 11.20
N MET A 168 14.33 -25.37 12.05
CA MET A 168 14.08 -24.11 12.73
C MET A 168 14.97 -23.84 13.93
N ARG A 169 16.06 -24.51 14.03
CA ARG A 169 17.02 -24.29 15.13
C ARG A 169 18.20 -23.44 14.71
#